data_f51f5e279d4151dbceed03038cdcdb65
#
_entry.id   f51f5e279d4151dbceed03038cdcdb65
#
_cell.length_a   1.000
_cell.length_b   1.000
_cell.length_c   1.000
_cell.angle_alpha   90.00
_cell.angle_beta   90.00
_cell.angle_gamma   90.00
#
_symmetry.space_group_name_H-M   'P 1'
#
loop_
_entity.id
_entity.type
_entity.pdbx_description
1 polymer ?
#
loop_
_entity_poly.entity_id
_entity_poly.type
_entity_poly.pdbx_seq_one_letter_code
_entity_poly.pdbx_strand_id
1 'polypeptide(L)'
;MKKSLFLTMFICGISLIGAEVNLNGGKIIPLDLKMVESFTEDLNFCFATRFSDNSIHLNHSKGMHTITERGCSEVSFDNGKTWSKPPKDFTPFGMTAYETRDGKKCRITVWERKAKKIHKFSVLEQDENGKATTRYVEIELPYTTSAHAHRDVLRTRTGRLIGTAYGVKENESKAHIFSYYSDDDGLSWHFLSTIAEPEFNDIEGANESTLVELADGTILAIYRVDGNKACRQKRSNDDGKTWSKSELAANFGASPHAILLKNGTLALVTGRPGLYLFLDFTGTGKNYQRYCLWKGSTSSYASILEVAPNEIMVVYDESNFGAGRTDGLFARIMAATYKIEKNDNAKVATGDPRGADFNLFYSCFESQNPFAKGAANGYSSNKNNSAHAYVHSIPERQYPVMRFHSCGTPKDGREWVRCDIPNIPIGVKKAEYELELRLMDNATTKPQFTFSVVMAPEEGKNFWAYIGFAKDYIQYLQGDKRVNVPFDFGCMRFKNLIIKCDTVKGIFEIYEKGSDKVLVTAPMLPSKYAPGMSIGDGSGQA
;
A
#
# COMPACT_ATOMS: atom_id res chain seq x y z
N MET A 1 -2.84 52.54 20.39
CA MET A 1 -1.89 51.41 20.41
C MET A 1 -2.44 50.32 21.31
N LYS A 2 -3.09 49.30 20.73
CA LYS A 2 -3.53 48.10 21.46
C LYS A 2 -2.56 46.96 21.08
N LYS A 3 -1.73 46.55 22.04
CA LYS A 3 -0.86 45.38 21.92
C LYS A 3 -1.75 44.12 22.04
N SER A 4 -1.89 43.38 20.96
CA SER A 4 -2.51 42.07 20.96
C SER A 4 -1.45 41.05 21.42
N LEU A 5 -1.73 40.42 22.55
CA LEU A 5 -0.90 39.36 23.12
C LEU A 5 -1.31 38.04 22.44
N PHE A 6 -0.49 37.54 21.53
CA PHE A 6 -0.68 36.17 21.01
C PHE A 6 -0.17 35.19 22.07
N LEU A 7 -1.11 34.51 22.72
CA LEU A 7 -0.84 33.40 23.61
C LEU A 7 -0.66 32.14 22.72
N THR A 8 0.60 31.77 22.49
CA THR A 8 0.91 30.50 21.85
C THR A 8 0.67 29.38 22.86
N MET A 9 -0.49 28.74 22.77
CA MET A 9 -0.79 27.53 23.53
C MET A 9 0.03 26.39 22.93
N PHE A 10 1.14 26.02 23.56
CA PHE A 10 1.77 24.73 23.38
C PHE A 10 0.84 23.67 23.98
N ILE A 11 0.02 23.07 23.15
CA ILE A 11 -0.64 21.80 23.51
C ILE A 11 0.45 20.74 23.38
N CYS A 12 1.05 20.38 24.51
CA CYS A 12 1.78 19.14 24.65
C CYS A 12 0.78 18.02 24.37
N GLY A 13 0.72 17.55 23.12
CA GLY A 13 -0.02 16.36 22.77
C GLY A 13 0.61 15.19 23.52
N ILE A 14 -0.06 14.69 24.54
CA ILE A 14 0.21 13.37 25.08
C ILE A 14 -0.12 12.43 23.93
N SER A 15 0.92 11.95 23.24
CA SER A 15 0.79 10.85 22.30
C SER A 15 0.28 9.66 23.09
N LEU A 16 -0.97 9.29 22.92
CA LEU A 16 -1.48 8.01 23.38
C LEU A 16 -0.68 6.95 22.61
N ILE A 17 0.38 6.47 23.25
CA ILE A 17 1.09 5.27 22.80
C ILE A 17 0.02 4.17 22.84
N GLY A 18 -0.30 3.59 21.69
CA GLY A 18 -1.33 2.55 21.56
C GLY A 18 -1.03 1.36 22.49
N ALA A 19 -2.04 0.57 22.80
CA ALA A 19 -1.83 -0.67 23.54
C ALA A 19 -0.99 -1.67 22.74
N GLU A 20 -0.29 -2.57 23.44
CA GLU A 20 0.37 -3.70 22.78
C GLU A 20 -0.66 -4.53 22.00
N VAL A 21 -0.25 -5.07 20.87
CA VAL A 21 -1.09 -5.91 20.01
C VAL A 21 -0.46 -7.29 19.90
N ASN A 22 -1.21 -8.30 20.35
CA ASN A 22 -0.82 -9.69 20.21
C ASN A 22 -1.14 -10.18 18.80
N LEU A 23 -0.16 -10.82 18.18
CA LEU A 23 -0.27 -11.47 16.89
C LEU A 23 0.07 -12.95 17.02
N ASN A 24 -0.28 -13.75 16.00
CA ASN A 24 0.10 -15.15 15.99
C ASN A 24 1.64 -15.27 15.79
N GLY A 25 2.34 -15.68 16.83
CA GLY A 25 3.80 -15.83 16.82
C GLY A 25 4.56 -14.70 17.53
N GLY A 26 3.88 -13.66 18.01
CA GLY A 26 4.55 -12.57 18.71
C GLY A 26 3.65 -11.40 19.05
N LYS A 27 4.24 -10.25 19.33
CA LYS A 27 3.50 -9.02 19.62
C LYS A 27 4.22 -7.76 19.14
N ILE A 28 3.44 -6.71 18.96
CA ILE A 28 3.87 -5.35 18.66
C ILE A 28 3.64 -4.48 19.87
N ILE A 29 4.67 -3.80 20.31
CA ILE A 29 4.61 -2.85 21.42
C ILE A 29 4.95 -1.48 20.88
N PRO A 30 4.01 -0.54 20.80
CA PRO A 30 4.30 0.84 20.43
C PRO A 30 5.20 1.49 21.47
N LEU A 31 6.30 2.14 21.03
CA LEU A 31 7.27 2.81 21.89
C LEU A 31 7.19 4.32 21.79
N ASP A 32 7.12 4.84 20.56
CA ASP A 32 7.17 6.29 20.30
C ASP A 32 6.50 6.64 18.97
N LEU A 33 5.98 7.87 18.89
CA LEU A 33 5.45 8.45 17.67
C LEU A 33 5.85 9.91 17.58
N LYS A 34 6.66 10.26 16.60
CA LYS A 34 7.19 11.60 16.41
C LYS A 34 6.78 12.19 15.08
N MET A 35 6.48 13.45 15.08
CA MET A 35 6.41 14.25 13.87
C MET A 35 7.84 14.72 13.52
N VAL A 36 8.31 14.30 12.34
CA VAL A 36 9.63 14.68 11.82
C VAL A 36 9.57 16.07 11.19
N GLU A 37 8.54 16.31 10.38
CA GLU A 37 8.33 17.56 9.68
C GLU A 37 6.83 17.74 9.37
N SER A 38 6.39 18.99 9.19
CA SER A 38 5.02 19.31 8.76
C SER A 38 5.01 20.41 7.71
N PHE A 39 4.03 20.34 6.81
CA PHE A 39 3.94 21.26 5.67
C PHE A 39 2.50 21.68 5.40
N THR A 40 2.36 22.86 4.78
CA THR A 40 1.09 23.37 4.26
C THR A 40 0.79 22.87 2.84
N GLU A 41 1.69 22.08 2.27
CA GLU A 41 1.62 21.50 0.94
C GLU A 41 1.63 19.97 1.05
N ASP A 42 1.21 19.27 -0.02
CA ASP A 42 1.29 17.82 -0.05
C ASP A 42 2.74 17.35 0.04
N LEU A 43 2.92 16.27 0.77
CA LEU A 43 4.17 15.53 0.87
C LEU A 43 3.99 14.12 0.36
N ASN A 44 5.05 13.55 -0.18
CA ASN A 44 5.04 12.16 -0.62
C ASN A 44 6.46 11.60 -0.75
N PHE A 45 6.52 10.29 -0.99
CA PHE A 45 7.74 9.56 -1.33
C PHE A 45 8.82 9.63 -0.25
N CYS A 46 8.47 9.26 0.99
CA CYS A 46 9.41 9.16 2.09
C CYS A 46 10.34 7.96 1.92
N PHE A 47 11.63 8.24 1.76
CA PHE A 47 12.68 7.23 1.73
C PHE A 47 13.70 7.51 2.81
N ALA A 48 13.87 6.58 3.74
CA ALA A 48 14.85 6.69 4.80
C ALA A 48 15.78 5.49 4.79
N THR A 49 17.07 5.75 4.93
CA THR A 49 18.13 4.74 5.08
C THR A 49 18.88 4.98 6.40
N ARG A 50 19.11 3.91 7.15
CA ARG A 50 19.94 3.92 8.36
C ARG A 50 21.31 3.36 8.06
N PHE A 51 22.35 4.06 8.51
CA PHE A 51 23.74 3.68 8.33
C PHE A 51 24.35 3.08 9.61
N SER A 52 25.49 2.45 9.49
CA SER A 52 26.19 1.75 10.58
C SER A 52 26.60 2.69 11.73
N ASP A 53 26.81 3.97 11.46
CA ASP A 53 27.10 5.02 12.45
C ASP A 53 25.84 5.53 13.19
N ASN A 54 24.71 4.88 13.00
CA ASN A 54 23.39 5.24 13.53
C ASN A 54 22.77 6.53 12.93
N SER A 55 23.39 7.12 11.92
CA SER A 55 22.71 8.19 11.18
C SER A 55 21.56 7.65 10.33
N ILE A 56 20.50 8.43 10.23
CA ILE A 56 19.36 8.14 9.36
C ILE A 56 19.20 9.32 8.41
N HIS A 57 19.22 9.02 7.12
CA HIS A 57 19.01 10.01 6.07
C HIS A 57 17.62 9.82 5.47
N LEU A 58 16.82 10.88 5.47
CA LEU A 58 15.47 10.90 4.91
C LEU A 58 15.43 11.84 3.70
N ASN A 59 14.94 11.33 2.57
CA ASN A 59 14.57 12.13 1.40
C ASN A 59 13.06 12.02 1.16
N HIS A 60 12.44 13.12 0.77
CA HIS A 60 11.03 13.15 0.41
C HIS A 60 10.75 14.21 -0.66
N SER A 61 9.54 14.24 -1.18
CA SER A 61 9.10 15.22 -2.17
C SER A 61 8.02 16.12 -1.58
N LYS A 62 8.01 17.39 -1.99
CA LYS A 62 6.94 18.35 -1.78
C LYS A 62 6.07 18.47 -3.02
N GLY A 63 4.76 18.69 -2.83
CA GLY A 63 3.83 18.96 -3.89
C GLY A 63 3.12 17.72 -4.43
N MET A 64 2.27 17.92 -5.42
CA MET A 64 1.50 16.85 -6.06
C MET A 64 2.41 15.90 -6.83
N HIS A 65 2.02 14.64 -6.95
CA HIS A 65 2.78 13.57 -7.63
C HIS A 65 3.34 13.95 -9.01
N THR A 66 2.66 14.82 -9.73
CA THR A 66 3.05 15.27 -11.08
C THR A 66 3.86 16.57 -11.11
N ILE A 67 3.87 17.33 -10.01
CA ILE A 67 4.53 18.63 -9.89
C ILE A 67 5.27 18.61 -8.55
N THR A 68 6.37 17.86 -8.50
CA THR A 68 7.15 17.73 -7.27
C THR A 68 8.36 18.65 -7.28
N GLU A 69 8.47 19.52 -6.30
CA GLU A 69 9.76 20.05 -5.88
C GLU A 69 10.53 18.91 -5.21
N ARG A 70 11.51 18.36 -5.92
CA ARG A 70 12.39 17.33 -5.39
C ARG A 70 13.47 17.97 -4.54
N GLY A 71 13.83 17.31 -3.45
CA GLY A 71 15.02 17.64 -2.69
C GLY A 71 14.80 18.16 -1.28
N CYS A 72 13.65 17.84 -0.68
CA CYS A 72 13.51 18.01 0.76
C CYS A 72 14.15 16.82 1.49
N SER A 73 14.84 17.13 2.58
CA SER A 73 15.55 16.10 3.35
C SER A 73 15.63 16.49 4.82
N GLU A 74 15.63 15.46 5.66
CA GLU A 74 15.98 15.55 7.07
C GLU A 74 17.03 14.49 7.40
N VAL A 75 17.75 14.74 8.48
CA VAL A 75 18.75 13.82 9.03
C VAL A 75 18.56 13.64 10.53
N SER A 76 18.87 12.45 11.00
CA SER A 76 19.06 12.16 12.40
C SER A 76 20.46 11.58 12.59
N PHE A 77 21.20 12.08 13.57
CA PHE A 77 22.53 11.57 13.94
C PHE A 77 22.50 10.77 15.25
N ASP A 78 21.34 10.57 15.83
CA ASP A 78 21.11 9.92 17.12
C ASP A 78 20.11 8.76 17.04
N ASN A 79 20.11 8.07 15.88
CA ASN A 79 19.27 6.91 15.63
C ASN A 79 17.77 7.21 15.66
N GLY A 80 17.35 8.35 15.11
CA GLY A 80 15.96 8.77 14.99
C GLY A 80 15.35 9.39 16.24
N LYS A 81 16.15 9.69 17.29
CA LYS A 81 15.66 10.35 18.49
C LYS A 81 15.35 11.82 18.22
N THR A 82 16.21 12.49 17.46
CA THR A 82 15.99 13.87 17.00
C THR A 82 16.21 13.98 15.50
N TRP A 83 15.52 14.95 14.88
CA TRP A 83 15.58 15.20 13.44
C TRP A 83 15.89 16.65 13.18
N SER A 84 16.65 16.93 12.14
CA SER A 84 16.99 18.29 11.71
C SER A 84 17.14 18.38 10.20
N LYS A 85 17.13 19.59 9.66
CA LYS A 85 17.59 19.80 8.29
C LYS A 85 19.06 19.41 8.18
N PRO A 86 19.47 18.85 7.03
CA PRO A 86 20.88 18.48 6.84
C PRO A 86 21.78 19.73 6.97
N PRO A 87 23.00 19.58 7.50
CA PRO A 87 23.99 20.63 7.50
C PRO A 87 24.26 21.20 6.10
N LYS A 88 24.79 22.41 6.03
CA LYS A 88 25.18 23.01 4.76
C LYS A 88 26.19 22.08 4.04
N ASP A 89 26.00 21.89 2.75
CA ASP A 89 26.80 21.02 1.87
C ASP A 89 26.67 19.50 2.15
N PHE A 90 25.87 19.08 3.13
CA PHE A 90 25.58 17.68 3.40
C PHE A 90 24.57 17.13 2.37
N THR A 91 24.83 15.93 1.84
CA THR A 91 23.99 15.28 0.83
C THR A 91 23.34 14.00 1.41
N PRO A 92 22.09 14.04 1.87
CA PRO A 92 21.44 12.87 2.43
C PRO A 92 21.15 11.77 1.39
N PHE A 93 21.29 10.50 1.77
CA PHE A 93 21.02 9.34 0.94
C PHE A 93 19.86 8.52 1.53
N GLY A 94 18.63 8.88 1.22
CA GLY A 94 17.43 8.21 1.74
C GLY A 94 16.89 7.08 0.85
N MET A 95 17.50 6.81 -0.29
CA MET A 95 17.05 5.78 -1.23
C MET A 95 18.23 5.27 -2.06
N THR A 96 18.21 3.99 -2.43
CA THR A 96 19.23 3.33 -3.24
C THR A 96 20.64 3.44 -2.65
N ALA A 97 20.70 3.54 -1.32
CA ALA A 97 21.90 3.72 -0.57
C ALA A 97 22.56 2.36 -0.20
N TYR A 98 23.84 2.42 0.10
CA TYR A 98 24.63 1.31 0.62
C TYR A 98 25.87 1.84 1.34
N GLU A 99 26.50 1.01 2.15
CA GLU A 99 27.83 1.27 2.72
C GLU A 99 28.86 0.34 2.09
N THR A 100 30.04 0.86 1.82
CA THR A 100 31.20 0.06 1.47
C THR A 100 31.74 -0.68 2.72
N ARG A 101 32.62 -1.65 2.55
CA ARG A 101 33.22 -2.39 3.69
C ARG A 101 34.06 -1.51 4.60
N ASP A 102 34.63 -0.44 4.08
CA ASP A 102 35.36 0.58 4.84
C ASP A 102 34.43 1.67 5.44
N GLY A 103 33.10 1.49 5.35
CA GLY A 103 32.11 2.35 6.00
C GLY A 103 31.76 3.63 5.21
N LYS A 104 32.20 3.76 3.96
CA LYS A 104 31.82 4.90 3.14
C LYS A 104 30.36 4.80 2.71
N LYS A 105 29.59 5.85 2.93
CA LYS A 105 28.18 5.93 2.50
C LYS A 105 28.09 6.26 1.02
N CYS A 106 27.33 5.47 0.30
CA CYS A 106 27.17 5.55 -1.14
C CYS A 106 25.70 5.49 -1.54
N ARG A 107 25.41 6.02 -2.72
CA ARG A 107 24.09 5.95 -3.37
C ARG A 107 24.26 5.68 -4.86
N ILE A 108 23.48 4.75 -5.43
CA ILE A 108 23.49 4.48 -6.86
C ILE A 108 22.10 4.78 -7.46
N THR A 109 22.04 5.52 -8.56
CA THR A 109 20.76 5.81 -9.24
C THR A 109 20.95 5.96 -10.74
N VAL A 110 19.89 5.76 -11.49
CA VAL A 110 19.91 5.95 -12.95
C VAL A 110 20.06 7.44 -13.27
N TRP A 111 21.09 7.78 -14.01
CA TRP A 111 21.36 9.15 -14.44
C TRP A 111 20.68 9.49 -15.76
N GLU A 112 20.84 8.62 -16.76
CA GLU A 112 20.33 8.87 -18.10
C GLU A 112 19.15 7.94 -18.41
N ARG A 113 18.00 8.54 -18.74
CA ARG A 113 16.75 7.81 -19.01
C ARG A 113 16.48 7.58 -20.50
N LYS A 114 17.48 7.75 -21.38
CA LYS A 114 17.29 7.60 -22.82
C LYS A 114 17.42 6.14 -23.25
N ALA A 115 16.58 5.75 -24.21
CA ALA A 115 16.52 4.42 -24.81
C ALA A 115 17.86 3.97 -25.41
N LYS A 116 18.65 3.24 -24.65
CA LYS A 116 19.91 2.61 -25.07
C LYS A 116 20.11 1.32 -24.27
N LYS A 117 20.81 0.35 -24.84
CA LYS A 117 21.23 -0.86 -24.12
C LYS A 117 22.21 -0.53 -22.98
N ILE A 118 23.05 0.46 -23.16
CA ILE A 118 23.99 0.92 -22.14
C ILE A 118 23.37 2.08 -21.38
N HIS A 119 23.13 1.87 -20.10
CA HIS A 119 22.56 2.85 -19.18
C HIS A 119 23.65 3.46 -18.32
N LYS A 120 23.63 4.76 -18.20
CA LYS A 120 24.53 5.50 -17.32
C LYS A 120 23.91 5.65 -15.93
N PHE A 121 24.62 5.17 -14.93
CA PHE A 121 24.26 5.33 -13.53
C PHE A 121 25.20 6.32 -12.87
N SER A 122 24.70 7.15 -11.97
CA SER A 122 25.51 7.96 -11.06
C SER A 122 25.70 7.21 -9.74
N VAL A 123 26.93 7.14 -9.29
CA VAL A 123 27.28 6.70 -7.95
C VAL A 123 27.76 7.93 -7.18
N LEU A 124 27.05 8.27 -6.13
CA LEU A 124 27.40 9.34 -5.21
C LEU A 124 28.10 8.70 -4.01
N GLU A 125 29.20 9.30 -3.58
CA GLU A 125 29.99 8.86 -2.42
C GLU A 125 30.17 10.04 -1.47
N GLN A 126 29.80 9.88 -0.20
CA GLN A 126 30.01 10.89 0.82
C GLN A 126 31.46 10.88 1.31
N ASP A 127 32.01 12.06 1.51
CA ASP A 127 33.24 12.28 2.30
C ASP A 127 32.93 12.29 3.80
N GLU A 128 33.95 12.49 4.63
CA GLU A 128 33.84 12.57 6.09
C GLU A 128 32.96 13.73 6.59
N ASN A 129 32.73 14.77 5.79
CA ASN A 129 31.86 15.90 6.09
C ASN A 129 30.43 15.70 5.56
N GLY A 130 30.15 14.57 4.93
CA GLY A 130 28.85 14.25 4.34
C GLY A 130 28.59 14.89 2.99
N LYS A 131 29.60 15.53 2.37
CA LYS A 131 29.50 16.09 1.03
C LYS A 131 29.68 14.98 -0.01
N ALA A 132 28.74 14.90 -0.96
CA ALA A 132 28.81 13.88 -2.00
C ALA A 132 29.66 14.34 -3.19
N THR A 133 30.48 13.41 -3.69
CA THR A 133 31.10 13.45 -5.01
C THR A 133 30.38 12.45 -5.92
N THR A 134 30.37 12.71 -7.22
CA THR A 134 29.68 11.88 -8.21
C THR A 134 30.66 11.29 -9.19
N ARG A 135 30.59 9.96 -9.35
CA ARG A 135 31.18 9.25 -10.48
C ARG A 135 30.09 8.55 -11.28
N TYR A 136 30.41 8.12 -12.47
CA TYR A 136 29.47 7.44 -13.35
C TYR A 136 29.97 6.05 -13.69
N VAL A 137 29.02 5.11 -13.76
CA VAL A 137 29.24 3.75 -14.24
C VAL A 137 28.26 3.44 -15.36
N GLU A 138 28.65 2.60 -16.29
CA GLU A 138 27.81 2.15 -17.38
C GLU A 138 27.44 0.69 -17.14
N ILE A 139 26.13 0.40 -17.30
CA ILE A 139 25.58 -0.94 -17.13
C ILE A 139 24.85 -1.29 -18.42
N GLU A 140 25.20 -2.39 -19.04
CA GLU A 140 24.46 -2.94 -20.16
C GLU A 140 23.20 -3.64 -19.64
N LEU A 141 22.03 -3.16 -20.04
CA LEU A 141 20.73 -3.69 -19.62
C LEU A 141 19.92 -4.14 -20.84
N PRO A 142 19.13 -5.23 -20.73
CA PRO A 142 18.23 -5.65 -21.79
C PRO A 142 16.98 -4.75 -21.93
N TYR A 143 16.95 -3.62 -21.23
CA TYR A 143 15.82 -2.68 -21.16
C TYR A 143 16.18 -1.39 -21.89
N THR A 144 15.24 -0.85 -22.65
CA THR A 144 15.51 0.26 -23.57
C THR A 144 14.89 1.57 -23.15
N THR A 145 13.96 1.55 -22.20
CA THR A 145 13.31 2.76 -21.69
C THR A 145 13.54 2.93 -20.20
N SER A 146 13.44 4.15 -19.75
CA SER A 146 13.67 4.67 -18.39
C SER A 146 13.73 3.61 -17.28
N ALA A 147 14.93 3.29 -16.82
CA ALA A 147 15.11 2.52 -15.62
C ALA A 147 14.93 3.42 -14.39
N HIS A 148 14.24 2.90 -13.38
CA HIS A 148 14.06 3.56 -12.08
C HIS A 148 14.63 2.65 -11.00
N ALA A 149 15.77 3.04 -10.41
CA ALA A 149 16.31 2.36 -9.23
C ALA A 149 15.39 2.58 -8.03
N HIS A 150 15.22 1.56 -7.20
CA HIS A 150 14.25 1.59 -6.11
C HIS A 150 14.74 0.83 -4.89
N ARG A 151 14.53 1.41 -3.69
CA ARG A 151 14.96 0.92 -2.38
C ARG A 151 16.48 0.76 -2.23
N ASP A 152 16.92 0.36 -1.05
CA ASP A 152 18.33 0.26 -0.73
C ASP A 152 18.98 -0.94 -1.42
N VAL A 153 20.28 -0.84 -1.60
CA VAL A 153 21.09 -1.91 -2.14
C VAL A 153 21.32 -2.95 -1.04
N LEU A 154 20.96 -4.19 -1.32
CA LEU A 154 21.21 -5.31 -0.42
C LEU A 154 22.69 -5.71 -0.47
N ARG A 155 23.34 -5.79 0.68
CA ARG A 155 24.61 -6.52 0.81
C ARG A 155 24.30 -7.93 1.31
N THR A 156 24.59 -8.92 0.47
CA THR A 156 24.40 -10.32 0.83
C THR A 156 25.49 -10.81 1.79
N ARG A 157 25.28 -11.94 2.43
CA ARG A 157 26.27 -12.60 3.29
C ARG A 157 27.53 -13.02 2.54
N THR A 158 27.45 -13.20 1.22
CA THR A 158 28.62 -13.44 0.37
C THR A 158 29.44 -12.17 0.11
N GLY A 159 28.89 -11.01 0.49
CA GLY A 159 29.50 -9.69 0.31
C GLY A 159 29.15 -8.99 -1.00
N ARG A 160 28.36 -9.63 -1.87
CA ARG A 160 27.82 -9.03 -3.09
C ARG A 160 26.85 -7.90 -2.75
N LEU A 161 26.93 -6.79 -3.48
CA LEU A 161 25.92 -5.75 -3.49
C LEU A 161 24.90 -6.04 -4.60
N ILE A 162 23.61 -6.01 -4.29
CA ILE A 162 22.53 -6.19 -5.27
C ILE A 162 21.55 -5.04 -5.15
N GLY A 163 21.41 -4.27 -6.24
CA GLY A 163 20.39 -3.23 -6.38
C GLY A 163 19.27 -3.68 -7.32
N THR A 164 18.10 -3.04 -7.20
CA THR A 164 16.97 -3.27 -8.10
C THR A 164 16.57 -2.02 -8.85
N ALA A 165 16.06 -2.23 -10.06
CA ALA A 165 15.40 -1.19 -10.83
C ALA A 165 14.30 -1.81 -11.68
N TYR A 166 13.41 -0.97 -12.20
CA TYR A 166 12.40 -1.39 -13.15
C TYR A 166 12.45 -0.55 -14.41
N GLY A 167 12.12 -1.16 -15.53
CA GLY A 167 12.14 -0.53 -16.84
C GLY A 167 11.37 -1.36 -17.86
N VAL A 168 11.22 -0.83 -19.07
CA VAL A 168 10.45 -1.45 -20.14
C VAL A 168 11.40 -1.99 -21.21
N LYS A 169 11.16 -3.21 -21.71
CA LYS A 169 11.90 -3.80 -22.82
C LYS A 169 11.51 -3.14 -24.15
N GLU A 170 12.37 -3.27 -25.15
CA GLU A 170 12.10 -2.78 -26.50
C GLU A 170 10.80 -3.39 -27.05
N ASN A 171 9.95 -2.51 -27.64
CA ASN A 171 8.64 -2.88 -28.18
C ASN A 171 7.61 -3.38 -27.16
N GLU A 172 7.86 -3.22 -25.86
CA GLU A 172 6.89 -3.46 -24.80
C GLU A 172 6.39 -2.16 -24.18
N SER A 173 5.26 -2.22 -23.47
CA SER A 173 4.68 -1.07 -22.77
C SER A 173 4.66 -1.25 -21.25
N LYS A 174 5.03 -2.43 -20.76
CA LYS A 174 4.92 -2.83 -19.35
C LYS A 174 6.28 -2.95 -18.69
N ALA A 175 6.36 -2.54 -17.43
CA ALA A 175 7.59 -2.56 -16.69
C ALA A 175 7.97 -3.98 -16.21
N HIS A 176 9.27 -4.23 -16.22
CA HIS A 176 9.93 -5.40 -15.67
C HIS A 176 10.82 -4.97 -14.51
N ILE A 177 11.00 -5.82 -13.52
CA ILE A 177 11.98 -5.61 -12.47
C ILE A 177 13.23 -6.41 -12.80
N PHE A 178 14.36 -5.76 -12.69
CA PHE A 178 15.66 -6.40 -12.84
C PHE A 178 16.61 -6.02 -11.71
N SER A 179 17.63 -6.83 -11.54
CA SER A 179 18.71 -6.58 -10.59
C SER A 179 20.02 -6.29 -11.29
N TYR A 180 20.85 -5.50 -10.63
CA TYR A 180 22.23 -5.23 -10.97
C TYR A 180 23.11 -5.46 -9.73
N TYR A 181 24.36 -5.79 -9.92
CA TYR A 181 25.23 -6.21 -8.81
C TYR A 181 26.63 -5.64 -8.92
N SER A 182 27.32 -5.65 -7.78
CA SER A 182 28.76 -5.37 -7.67
C SER A 182 29.41 -6.41 -6.74
N ASP A 183 30.53 -6.97 -7.16
CA ASP A 183 31.39 -7.86 -6.35
C ASP A 183 32.64 -7.13 -5.82
N ASP A 184 32.87 -5.91 -6.27
CA ASP A 184 34.02 -5.07 -5.95
C ASP A 184 33.65 -3.85 -5.07
N ASP A 185 32.66 -4.03 -4.21
CA ASP A 185 32.24 -3.05 -3.21
C ASP A 185 31.69 -1.74 -3.82
N GLY A 186 31.06 -1.84 -5.00
CA GLY A 186 30.41 -0.74 -5.68
C GLY A 186 31.29 0.00 -6.70
N LEU A 187 32.53 -0.44 -6.96
CA LEU A 187 33.40 0.19 -7.94
C LEU A 187 32.92 -0.05 -9.36
N SER A 188 32.52 -1.27 -9.69
CA SER A 188 31.85 -1.61 -10.95
C SER A 188 30.49 -2.25 -10.71
N TRP A 189 29.59 -2.13 -11.70
CA TRP A 189 28.24 -2.64 -11.62
C TRP A 189 27.85 -3.34 -12.92
N HIS A 190 27.12 -4.44 -12.79
CA HIS A 190 26.73 -5.29 -13.92
C HIS A 190 25.28 -5.71 -13.81
N PHE A 191 24.63 -5.97 -14.94
CA PHE A 191 23.31 -6.62 -14.95
C PHE A 191 23.42 -8.01 -14.34
N LEU A 192 22.47 -8.36 -13.47
CA LEU A 192 22.43 -9.68 -12.83
C LEU A 192 21.34 -10.56 -13.46
N SER A 193 20.08 -10.17 -13.31
CA SER A 193 18.96 -10.97 -13.81
C SER A 193 17.66 -10.16 -13.88
N THR A 194 16.66 -10.70 -14.58
CA THR A 194 15.28 -10.23 -14.51
C THR A 194 14.60 -10.91 -13.33
N ILE A 195 14.11 -10.12 -12.36
CA ILE A 195 13.37 -10.61 -11.18
C ILE A 195 11.94 -10.94 -11.55
N ALA A 196 11.23 -9.97 -12.14
CA ALA A 196 9.84 -10.10 -12.48
C ALA A 196 9.52 -9.53 -13.85
N GLU A 197 8.70 -10.25 -14.58
CA GLU A 197 8.10 -9.85 -15.84
C GLU A 197 6.63 -9.48 -15.61
N PRO A 198 5.98 -8.75 -16.54
CA PRO A 198 4.55 -8.51 -16.48
C PRO A 198 3.76 -9.81 -16.38
N GLU A 199 2.90 -9.90 -15.40
CA GLU A 199 2.05 -11.06 -15.14
C GLU A 199 0.58 -10.60 -15.06
N PHE A 200 -0.39 -11.51 -15.26
CA PHE A 200 -1.80 -11.32 -14.90
C PHE A 200 -2.54 -10.15 -15.57
N ASN A 201 -2.34 -9.90 -16.85
CA ASN A 201 -3.01 -8.78 -17.55
C ASN A 201 -2.76 -7.39 -16.93
N ASP A 202 -1.60 -7.19 -16.33
CA ASP A 202 -1.19 -5.92 -15.76
C ASP A 202 -1.25 -4.78 -16.78
N ILE A 203 -1.57 -3.59 -16.32
CA ILE A 203 -1.53 -2.36 -17.12
C ILE A 203 -0.13 -1.75 -17.08
N GLU A 204 0.48 -1.65 -15.89
CA GLU A 204 1.79 -1.04 -15.66
C GLU A 204 2.94 -2.06 -15.66
N GLY A 205 2.67 -3.33 -15.33
CA GLY A 205 3.66 -4.38 -15.10
C GLY A 205 4.19 -4.39 -13.67
N ALA A 206 5.33 -5.05 -13.48
CA ALA A 206 6.01 -5.17 -12.19
C ALA A 206 6.96 -3.98 -11.98
N ASN A 207 6.86 -3.31 -10.83
CA ASN A 207 7.67 -2.15 -10.49
C ASN A 207 8.01 -2.11 -8.99
N GLU A 208 8.61 -1.05 -8.48
CA GLU A 208 8.86 -0.76 -7.07
C GLU A 208 9.14 -1.99 -6.21
N SER A 209 10.40 -2.30 -5.97
CA SER A 209 10.81 -3.54 -5.31
C SER A 209 11.77 -3.31 -4.14
N THR A 210 11.81 -4.25 -3.22
CA THR A 210 12.78 -4.36 -2.13
C THR A 210 13.37 -5.75 -2.11
N LEU A 211 14.62 -5.87 -1.68
CA LEU A 211 15.30 -7.13 -1.47
C LEU A 211 15.58 -7.32 0.02
N VAL A 212 15.46 -8.55 0.49
CA VAL A 212 15.88 -8.95 1.83
C VAL A 212 16.49 -10.35 1.79
N GLU A 213 17.62 -10.56 2.45
CA GLU A 213 18.21 -11.88 2.62
C GLU A 213 17.68 -12.51 3.90
N LEU A 214 17.06 -13.68 3.78
CA LEU A 214 16.51 -14.45 4.89
C LEU A 214 17.61 -15.19 5.66
N ALA A 215 17.28 -15.73 6.84
CA ALA A 215 18.24 -16.42 7.70
C ALA A 215 18.89 -17.65 7.05
N ASP A 216 18.23 -18.31 6.12
CA ASP A 216 18.74 -19.46 5.38
C ASP A 216 19.59 -19.09 4.15
N GLY A 217 19.72 -17.80 3.83
CA GLY A 217 20.43 -17.30 2.65
C GLY A 217 19.57 -17.09 1.41
N THR A 218 18.32 -17.43 1.48
CA THR A 218 17.39 -17.12 0.40
C THR A 218 17.23 -15.61 0.27
N ILE A 219 17.38 -15.05 -0.93
CA ILE A 219 17.05 -13.67 -1.21
C ILE A 219 15.57 -13.61 -1.60
N LEU A 220 14.80 -12.82 -0.87
CA LEU A 220 13.40 -12.54 -1.14
C LEU A 220 13.28 -11.18 -1.83
N ALA A 221 12.72 -11.15 -3.03
CA ALA A 221 12.33 -9.93 -3.72
C ALA A 221 10.83 -9.72 -3.54
N ILE A 222 10.43 -8.59 -2.96
CA ILE A 222 9.02 -8.20 -2.80
C ILE A 222 8.78 -6.98 -3.70
N TYR A 223 7.71 -6.98 -4.48
CA TYR A 223 7.47 -5.97 -5.49
C TYR A 223 5.99 -5.67 -5.70
N ARG A 224 5.73 -4.45 -6.15
CA ARG A 224 4.41 -3.98 -6.53
C ARG A 224 4.04 -4.47 -7.92
N VAL A 225 2.75 -4.75 -8.13
CA VAL A 225 2.17 -5.08 -9.42
C VAL A 225 0.99 -4.14 -9.69
N ASP A 226 0.93 -3.62 -10.91
CA ASP A 226 -0.21 -2.95 -11.53
C ASP A 226 -1.04 -2.03 -10.60
N GLY A 227 -0.61 -0.81 -10.45
CA GLY A 227 -1.44 0.24 -9.86
C GLY A 227 -1.91 -0.02 -8.42
N ASN A 228 -1.11 -0.69 -7.58
CA ASN A 228 -1.39 -1.07 -6.18
C ASN A 228 -2.34 -2.25 -5.99
N LYS A 229 -2.49 -3.09 -6.97
CA LYS A 229 -3.36 -4.27 -6.87
C LYS A 229 -2.82 -5.31 -5.92
N ALA A 230 -1.51 -5.60 -5.96
CA ALA A 230 -0.89 -6.54 -5.04
C ALA A 230 0.61 -6.27 -4.87
N CYS A 231 1.17 -6.70 -3.74
CA CYS A 231 2.59 -6.98 -3.62
C CYS A 231 2.80 -8.48 -3.82
N ARG A 232 3.72 -8.82 -4.71
CA ARG A 232 4.14 -10.19 -4.97
C ARG A 232 5.57 -10.40 -4.51
N GLN A 233 5.98 -11.65 -4.45
CA GLN A 233 7.34 -12.00 -4.06
C GLN A 233 7.90 -13.15 -4.88
N LYS A 234 9.21 -13.17 -5.04
CA LYS A 234 9.98 -14.26 -5.64
C LYS A 234 11.22 -14.54 -4.79
N ARG A 235 11.76 -15.74 -4.91
CA ARG A 235 12.90 -16.23 -4.13
C ARG A 235 14.05 -16.59 -5.04
N SER A 236 15.27 -16.28 -4.58
CA SER A 236 16.51 -16.72 -5.19
C SER A 236 17.36 -17.45 -4.16
N ASN A 237 17.90 -18.61 -4.54
CA ASN A 237 18.82 -19.41 -3.72
C ASN A 237 20.24 -19.42 -4.30
N ASP A 238 20.54 -18.54 -5.25
CA ASP A 238 21.78 -18.49 -6.01
C ASP A 238 22.31 -17.06 -6.19
N ASP A 239 22.20 -16.26 -5.12
CA ASP A 239 22.65 -14.86 -5.08
C ASP A 239 22.00 -13.98 -6.17
N GLY A 240 20.71 -14.16 -6.42
CA GLY A 240 19.93 -13.32 -7.33
C GLY A 240 20.05 -13.68 -8.81
N LYS A 241 20.69 -14.78 -9.18
CA LYS A 241 20.87 -15.18 -10.58
C LYS A 241 19.60 -15.74 -11.20
N THR A 242 18.83 -16.53 -10.42
CA THR A 242 17.53 -17.08 -10.84
C THR A 242 16.46 -16.86 -9.78
N TRP A 243 15.21 -16.86 -10.21
CA TRP A 243 14.06 -16.54 -9.35
C TRP A 243 12.95 -17.57 -9.49
N SER A 244 12.30 -17.84 -8.37
CA SER A 244 11.15 -18.76 -8.31
C SER A 244 9.94 -18.20 -9.07
N LYS A 245 8.88 -19.02 -9.15
CA LYS A 245 7.56 -18.53 -9.52
C LYS A 245 7.11 -17.45 -8.53
N SER A 246 6.27 -16.55 -9.01
CA SER A 246 5.68 -15.47 -8.24
C SER A 246 4.68 -15.99 -7.22
N GLU A 247 4.76 -15.48 -5.99
CA GLU A 247 3.83 -15.74 -4.88
C GLU A 247 3.22 -14.42 -4.40
N LEU A 248 2.07 -14.47 -3.76
CA LEU A 248 1.45 -13.29 -3.15
C LEU A 248 2.14 -12.96 -1.82
N ALA A 249 2.59 -11.71 -1.65
CA ALA A 249 3.09 -11.19 -0.38
C ALA A 249 2.03 -10.38 0.37
N ALA A 250 1.35 -9.48 -0.32
CA ALA A 250 0.24 -8.69 0.23
C ALA A 250 -0.80 -8.42 -0.86
N ASN A 251 -2.08 -8.34 -0.50
CA ASN A 251 -3.18 -8.16 -1.47
C ASN A 251 -3.26 -6.78 -2.08
N PHE A 252 -2.56 -5.83 -1.50
CA PHE A 252 -2.46 -4.45 -1.96
C PHE A 252 -1.07 -3.94 -1.62
N GLY A 253 -0.66 -2.88 -2.23
CA GLY A 253 0.57 -2.22 -1.82
C GLY A 253 1.15 -1.30 -2.87
N ALA A 254 1.97 -0.38 -2.38
CA ALA A 254 2.83 0.47 -3.15
C ALA A 254 4.17 0.57 -2.42
N SER A 255 5.24 0.66 -3.17
CA SER A 255 6.58 0.89 -2.67
C SER A 255 6.94 0.03 -1.43
N PRO A 256 6.87 -1.32 -1.52
CA PRO A 256 7.17 -2.18 -0.39
C PRO A 256 8.59 -1.95 0.12
N HIS A 257 8.77 -2.03 1.45
CA HIS A 257 10.10 -2.06 2.07
C HIS A 257 10.13 -3.15 3.14
N ALA A 258 11.11 -4.05 3.06
CA ALA A 258 11.22 -5.20 3.96
C ALA A 258 12.62 -5.31 4.56
N ILE A 259 12.66 -5.73 5.83
CA ILE A 259 13.89 -6.05 6.55
C ILE A 259 13.72 -7.35 7.33
N LEU A 260 14.82 -8.06 7.54
CA LEU A 260 14.89 -9.18 8.48
C LEU A 260 15.48 -8.67 9.79
N LEU A 261 14.70 -8.75 10.87
CA LEU A 261 15.13 -8.31 12.20
C LEU A 261 16.15 -9.31 12.81
N LYS A 262 16.92 -8.84 13.81
CA LYS A 262 17.90 -9.68 14.52
C LYS A 262 17.28 -10.90 15.20
N ASN A 263 16.01 -10.84 15.62
CA ASN A 263 15.28 -12.01 16.14
C ASN A 263 14.75 -12.96 15.05
N GLY A 264 15.07 -12.71 13.79
CA GLY A 264 14.62 -13.51 12.65
C GLY A 264 13.18 -13.24 12.20
N THR A 265 12.50 -12.22 12.71
CA THR A 265 11.20 -11.80 12.19
C THR A 265 11.37 -11.01 10.90
N LEU A 266 10.68 -11.39 9.84
CA LEU A 266 10.60 -10.61 8.62
C LEU A 266 9.53 -9.54 8.78
N ALA A 267 9.91 -8.29 8.56
CA ALA A 267 9.01 -7.14 8.63
C ALA A 267 8.92 -6.45 7.27
N LEU A 268 7.69 -6.27 6.79
CA LEU A 268 7.37 -5.60 5.53
C LEU A 268 6.42 -4.44 5.80
N VAL A 269 6.74 -3.25 5.34
CA VAL A 269 5.83 -2.11 5.31
C VAL A 269 5.39 -1.82 3.89
N THR A 270 4.09 -1.67 3.71
CA THR A 270 3.45 -1.27 2.46
C THR A 270 2.03 -0.81 2.73
N GLY A 271 1.38 -0.22 1.76
CA GLY A 271 0.02 0.28 1.95
C GLY A 271 -0.64 0.67 0.64
N ARG A 272 -1.55 1.63 0.75
CA ARG A 272 -2.42 2.18 -0.27
C ARG A 272 -3.54 1.21 -0.63
N PRO A 273 -4.68 1.37 0.09
CA PRO A 273 -5.00 2.46 1.02
C PRO A 273 -4.39 2.25 2.40
N GLY A 274 -4.14 3.36 3.13
CA GLY A 274 -3.53 3.32 4.45
C GLY A 274 -2.08 2.84 4.44
N LEU A 275 -1.55 2.54 5.62
CA LEU A 275 -0.21 1.99 5.80
C LEU A 275 -0.25 0.81 6.77
N TYR A 276 0.41 -0.27 6.41
CA TYR A 276 0.40 -1.50 7.19
C TYR A 276 1.80 -2.06 7.36
N LEU A 277 2.00 -2.64 8.53
CA LEU A 277 3.13 -3.48 8.85
C LEU A 277 2.69 -4.95 8.75
N PHE A 278 3.41 -5.73 7.99
CA PHE A 278 3.24 -7.18 7.87
C PHE A 278 4.43 -7.85 8.54
N LEU A 279 4.18 -8.64 9.55
CA LEU A 279 5.20 -9.36 10.31
C LEU A 279 5.09 -10.86 10.05
N ASP A 280 6.17 -11.49 9.63
CA ASP A 280 6.30 -12.94 9.64
C ASP A 280 7.31 -13.35 10.70
N PHE A 281 6.81 -13.81 11.83
CA PHE A 281 7.63 -14.26 12.96
C PHE A 281 8.42 -15.53 12.65
N THR A 282 8.08 -16.25 11.59
CA THR A 282 8.89 -17.39 11.12
C THR A 282 10.10 -16.95 10.29
N GLY A 283 10.08 -15.73 9.77
CA GLY A 283 11.12 -15.18 8.91
C GLY A 283 11.22 -15.82 7.53
N THR A 284 10.18 -16.56 7.13
CA THR A 284 10.18 -17.32 5.85
C THR A 284 9.52 -16.56 4.70
N GLY A 285 8.83 -15.45 4.97
CA GLY A 285 8.02 -14.72 3.99
C GLY A 285 6.76 -15.47 3.56
N LYS A 286 6.22 -16.35 4.44
CA LYS A 286 5.02 -17.16 4.15
C LYS A 286 3.87 -16.95 5.12
N ASN A 287 4.12 -16.39 6.30
CA ASN A 287 3.16 -16.33 7.41
C ASN A 287 2.97 -14.90 7.92
N TYR A 288 2.70 -13.97 7.02
CA TYR A 288 2.54 -12.57 7.38
C TYR A 288 1.31 -12.33 8.27
N GLN A 289 1.51 -11.61 9.38
CA GLN A 289 0.48 -11.06 10.25
C GLN A 289 0.40 -9.55 10.03
N ARG A 290 -0.79 -9.01 9.81
CA ARG A 290 -0.98 -7.60 9.46
C ARG A 290 -1.28 -6.75 10.70
N TYR A 291 -0.63 -5.60 10.77
CA TYR A 291 -0.92 -4.54 11.73
C TYR A 291 -1.11 -3.21 11.00
N CYS A 292 -2.21 -2.50 11.30
CA CYS A 292 -2.49 -1.21 10.70
C CYS A 292 -1.71 -0.12 11.44
N LEU A 293 -0.77 0.53 10.74
CA LEU A 293 0.00 1.65 11.26
C LEU A 293 -0.77 2.96 11.15
N TRP A 294 -1.36 3.19 9.99
CA TRP A 294 -2.08 4.41 9.67
C TRP A 294 -3.27 4.11 8.76
N LYS A 295 -4.45 4.55 9.16
CA LYS A 295 -5.68 4.35 8.39
C LYS A 295 -5.95 5.46 7.38
N GLY A 296 -5.28 6.59 7.51
CA GLY A 296 -5.49 7.77 6.67
C GLY A 296 -4.75 7.72 5.34
N SER A 297 -4.81 8.84 4.61
CA SER A 297 -4.09 8.99 3.35
C SER A 297 -2.60 9.06 3.53
N THR A 298 -1.91 8.41 2.64
CA THR A 298 -0.46 8.34 2.58
C THR A 298 -0.02 8.01 1.16
N SER A 299 1.17 8.41 0.78
CA SER A 299 1.78 7.90 -0.47
C SER A 299 2.13 6.42 -0.36
N SER A 300 2.20 5.87 0.86
CA SER A 300 2.67 4.53 1.20
C SER A 300 4.14 4.25 0.86
N TYR A 301 4.89 5.27 0.50
CA TYR A 301 6.33 5.19 0.31
C TYR A 301 7.02 5.31 1.67
N ALA A 302 6.72 4.36 2.55
CA ALA A 302 7.28 4.31 3.88
C ALA A 302 8.59 3.53 3.92
N SER A 303 9.46 3.85 4.86
CA SER A 303 10.68 3.09 5.12
C SER A 303 10.62 2.44 6.50
N ILE A 304 11.13 1.21 6.61
CA ILE A 304 11.25 0.49 7.86
C ILE A 304 12.74 0.26 8.17
N LEU A 305 13.15 0.56 9.39
CA LEU A 305 14.53 0.51 9.84
C LEU A 305 14.59 -0.20 11.19
N GLU A 306 15.55 -1.11 11.40
CA GLU A 306 15.83 -1.64 12.73
C GLU A 306 16.77 -0.68 13.46
N VAL A 307 16.25 0.09 14.43
CA VAL A 307 16.98 1.14 15.15
C VAL A 307 17.66 0.64 16.43
N ALA A 308 17.15 -0.44 17.01
CA ALA A 308 17.78 -1.20 18.08
C ALA A 308 17.40 -2.69 17.90
N PRO A 309 18.04 -3.65 18.58
CA PRO A 309 17.66 -5.05 18.47
C PRO A 309 16.17 -5.27 18.71
N ASN A 310 15.45 -5.71 17.65
CA ASN A 310 14.00 -5.93 17.63
C ASN A 310 13.15 -4.66 17.82
N GLU A 311 13.75 -3.48 17.69
CA GLU A 311 13.03 -2.21 17.66
C GLU A 311 13.08 -1.65 16.24
N ILE A 312 11.91 -1.47 15.66
CA ILE A 312 11.75 -0.91 14.32
C ILE A 312 11.24 0.52 14.40
N MET A 313 11.74 1.33 13.48
CA MET A 313 11.18 2.65 13.18
C MET A 313 10.57 2.60 11.79
N VAL A 314 9.34 3.06 11.65
CA VAL A 314 8.66 3.27 10.37
C VAL A 314 8.56 4.76 10.13
N VAL A 315 9.19 5.24 9.06
CA VAL A 315 9.09 6.63 8.60
C VAL A 315 8.12 6.69 7.43
N TYR A 316 7.09 7.54 7.53
CA TYR A 316 6.01 7.61 6.56
C TYR A 316 5.38 8.99 6.48
N ASP A 317 4.64 9.26 5.41
CA ASP A 317 3.86 10.47 5.23
C ASP A 317 2.39 10.27 5.58
N GLU A 318 1.84 11.26 6.26
CA GLU A 318 0.39 11.48 6.35
C GLU A 318 0.06 12.61 5.37
N SER A 319 -0.37 12.26 4.17
CA SER A 319 -0.57 13.21 3.07
C SER A 319 -1.84 12.91 2.28
N ASN A 320 -2.27 13.86 1.48
CA ASN A 320 -3.39 13.68 0.55
C ASN A 320 -2.92 13.23 -0.84
N PHE A 321 -2.24 12.11 -0.89
CA PHE A 321 -1.74 11.60 -2.15
C PHE A 321 -2.85 11.51 -3.22
N GLY A 322 -2.74 12.32 -4.26
CA GLY A 322 -3.64 12.28 -5.43
C GLY A 322 -4.96 13.06 -5.30
N ALA A 323 -5.28 13.64 -4.15
CA ALA A 323 -6.42 14.54 -3.99
C ALA A 323 -5.92 15.93 -3.63
N GLY A 324 -6.22 16.92 -4.45
CA GLY A 324 -5.99 18.31 -4.06
C GLY A 324 -6.71 18.59 -2.74
N ARG A 325 -5.98 18.98 -1.73
CA ARG A 325 -6.54 19.31 -0.40
C ARG A 325 -7.23 20.65 -0.42
N THR A 326 -8.45 20.71 0.08
CA THR A 326 -9.21 21.95 0.25
C THR A 326 -9.47 22.27 1.73
N ASP A 327 -9.04 21.40 2.64
CA ASP A 327 -9.41 21.47 4.07
C ASP A 327 -8.38 22.15 4.96
N GLY A 328 -7.27 22.66 4.41
CA GLY A 328 -6.23 23.38 5.15
C GLY A 328 -5.43 22.52 6.15
N LEU A 329 -5.61 21.20 6.14
CA LEU A 329 -4.83 20.31 6.99
C LEU A 329 -3.39 20.19 6.46
N PHE A 330 -2.42 20.07 7.35
CA PHE A 330 -1.01 19.94 7.01
C PHE A 330 -0.67 18.50 6.65
N ALA A 331 0.15 18.32 5.64
CA ALA A 331 0.84 17.06 5.44
C ALA A 331 1.97 16.92 6.47
N ARG A 332 2.26 15.70 6.92
CA ARG A 332 3.25 15.42 7.95
C ARG A 332 4.13 14.25 7.57
N ILE A 333 5.38 14.29 8.01
CA ILE A 333 6.22 13.11 8.05
C ILE A 333 6.28 12.64 9.50
N MET A 334 6.00 11.37 9.69
CA MET A 334 5.94 10.71 10.98
C MET A 334 7.02 9.64 11.08
N ALA A 335 7.56 9.46 12.28
CA ALA A 335 8.43 8.36 12.65
C ALA A 335 7.79 7.62 13.83
N ALA A 336 7.33 6.41 13.60
CA ALA A 336 6.70 5.55 14.61
C ALA A 336 7.65 4.41 14.99
N THR A 337 7.92 4.24 16.28
CA THR A 337 8.84 3.22 16.79
C THR A 337 8.08 2.14 17.54
N TYR A 338 8.40 0.90 17.24
CA TYR A 338 7.78 -0.30 17.82
C TYR A 338 8.83 -1.30 18.25
N LYS A 339 8.57 -1.99 19.37
CA LYS A 339 9.31 -3.20 19.73
C LYS A 339 8.56 -4.42 19.20
N ILE A 340 9.29 -5.33 18.56
CA ILE A 340 8.75 -6.57 17.99
C ILE A 340 9.26 -7.74 18.83
N GLU A 341 8.37 -8.31 19.62
CA GLU A 341 8.69 -9.48 20.44
C GLU A 341 8.18 -10.75 19.77
N LYS A 342 9.08 -11.70 19.54
CA LYS A 342 8.78 -13.02 19.00
C LYS A 342 8.50 -13.99 20.14
N ASN A 343 7.49 -14.83 19.96
CA ASN A 343 7.21 -15.95 20.85
C ASN A 343 7.69 -17.25 20.17
N ASP A 344 8.86 -17.71 20.56
CA ASP A 344 9.49 -18.91 19.98
C ASP A 344 8.69 -20.19 20.26
N ASN A 345 7.82 -20.18 21.27
CA ASN A 345 6.96 -21.32 21.62
C ASN A 345 5.61 -21.30 20.91
N ALA A 346 5.27 -20.24 20.20
CA ALA A 346 4.01 -20.16 19.47
C ALA A 346 4.05 -21.13 18.28
N LYS A 347 3.04 -22.00 18.21
CA LYS A 347 2.78 -22.75 16.99
C LYS A 347 2.22 -21.77 15.95
N VAL A 348 3.10 -21.21 15.14
CA VAL A 348 2.67 -20.38 14.02
C VAL A 348 1.91 -21.29 13.06
N ALA A 349 0.63 -21.04 12.87
CA ALA A 349 -0.16 -21.78 11.90
C ALA A 349 0.48 -21.60 10.51
N THR A 350 0.92 -22.71 9.93
CA THR A 350 1.34 -22.74 8.54
C THR A 350 0.07 -22.65 7.69
N GLY A 351 -0.24 -21.45 7.23
CA GLY A 351 -1.44 -21.16 6.44
C GLY A 351 -1.11 -20.37 5.20
N ASP A 352 -2.06 -20.28 4.29
CA ASP A 352 -2.02 -19.31 3.20
C ASP A 352 -1.67 -17.93 3.80
N PRO A 353 -0.63 -17.20 3.32
CA PRO A 353 -0.29 -15.86 3.79
C PRO A 353 -1.46 -14.90 3.66
N ARG A 354 -2.47 -15.29 2.92
CA ARG A 354 -3.74 -14.60 2.84
C ARG A 354 -4.63 -14.78 4.05
N GLY A 355 -4.40 -15.76 4.97
CA GLY A 355 -5.16 -16.02 6.20
C GLY A 355 -6.66 -15.70 6.15
N ALA A 356 -7.44 -16.17 7.12
CA ALA A 356 -8.85 -15.81 7.22
C ALA A 356 -9.09 -14.29 7.38
N ASP A 357 -8.08 -13.57 7.88
CA ASP A 357 -8.12 -12.13 8.13
C ASP A 357 -7.54 -11.27 6.99
N PHE A 358 -7.20 -11.89 5.87
CA PHE A 358 -6.60 -11.20 4.75
C PHE A 358 -7.68 -10.65 3.84
N ASN A 359 -7.97 -9.34 3.95
CA ASN A 359 -8.93 -8.68 3.09
C ASN A 359 -8.34 -8.54 1.68
N LEU A 360 -8.96 -9.14 0.68
CA LEU A 360 -8.63 -8.97 -0.73
C LEU A 360 -8.76 -7.50 -1.17
N PHE A 361 -9.57 -6.76 -0.45
CA PHE A 361 -9.80 -5.35 -0.68
C PHE A 361 -10.16 -4.66 0.63
N TYR A 362 -9.45 -3.60 0.92
CA TYR A 362 -9.76 -2.69 2.02
C TYR A 362 -9.80 -1.27 1.47
N SER A 363 -10.96 -0.64 1.55
CA SER A 363 -11.12 0.78 1.27
C SER A 363 -11.84 1.41 2.44
N CYS A 364 -11.17 2.30 3.13
CA CYS A 364 -11.75 3.10 4.19
C CYS A 364 -12.14 4.51 3.71
N PHE A 365 -11.88 4.84 2.46
CA PHE A 365 -12.14 6.15 1.84
C PHE A 365 -11.57 7.33 2.65
N GLU A 366 -10.53 7.07 3.42
CA GLU A 366 -10.13 7.97 4.51
C GLU A 366 -9.58 9.30 4.06
N SER A 367 -9.33 9.50 2.77
CA SER A 367 -8.78 10.79 2.36
C SER A 367 -8.60 11.00 0.86
N GLN A 368 -8.86 10.01 0.04
CA GLN A 368 -8.78 10.17 -1.40
C GLN A 368 -10.15 10.00 -2.02
N ASN A 369 -10.51 10.92 -2.91
CA ASN A 369 -11.55 10.64 -3.86
C ASN A 369 -11.10 9.43 -4.69
N PRO A 370 -11.70 8.23 -4.52
CA PRO A 370 -11.26 7.02 -5.22
C PRO A 370 -11.45 7.11 -6.74
N PHE A 371 -12.12 8.16 -7.22
CA PHE A 371 -12.34 8.45 -8.63
C PHE A 371 -11.43 9.54 -9.18
N ALA A 372 -10.60 10.16 -8.34
CA ALA A 372 -9.62 11.11 -8.82
C ALA A 372 -8.63 10.40 -9.77
N LYS A 373 -8.26 11.06 -10.84
CA LYS A 373 -7.25 10.56 -11.78
C LYS A 373 -5.95 10.26 -11.02
N GLY A 374 -5.55 8.99 -11.02
CA GLY A 374 -4.39 8.53 -10.26
C GLY A 374 -4.68 8.04 -8.85
N ALA A 375 -5.96 7.98 -8.44
CA ALA A 375 -6.35 7.37 -7.17
C ALA A 375 -5.97 5.88 -7.15
N ALA A 376 -5.39 5.46 -6.03
CA ALA A 376 -4.75 4.16 -5.88
C ALA A 376 -5.72 2.98 -5.74
N ASN A 377 -7.01 3.22 -5.74
CA ASN A 377 -8.00 2.24 -5.26
C ASN A 377 -8.64 1.40 -6.37
N GLY A 378 -8.29 1.60 -7.63
CA GLY A 378 -8.87 0.83 -8.74
C GLY A 378 -10.36 1.09 -8.98
N TYR A 379 -10.91 2.17 -8.46
CA TYR A 379 -12.30 2.56 -8.73
C TYR A 379 -12.41 3.25 -10.09
N SER A 380 -13.41 2.87 -10.85
CA SER A 380 -13.82 3.55 -12.06
C SER A 380 -15.31 3.87 -11.99
N SER A 381 -15.74 4.99 -12.59
CA SER A 381 -17.14 5.31 -12.73
C SER A 381 -17.55 5.35 -14.21
N ASN A 382 -18.80 5.06 -14.49
CA ASN A 382 -19.34 5.14 -15.86
C ASN A 382 -19.41 6.56 -16.41
N LYS A 383 -19.26 7.55 -15.55
CA LYS A 383 -19.18 8.97 -15.91
C LYS A 383 -17.99 9.58 -15.22
N ASN A 384 -17.21 10.37 -15.92
CA ASN A 384 -16.10 11.15 -15.36
C ASN A 384 -16.56 12.21 -14.33
N ASN A 385 -17.55 11.89 -13.53
CA ASN A 385 -18.26 12.84 -12.71
C ASN A 385 -17.97 12.59 -11.22
N SER A 386 -16.73 12.92 -10.82
CA SER A 386 -16.32 12.93 -9.42
C SER A 386 -17.16 13.89 -8.54
N ALA A 387 -18.07 14.67 -9.15
CA ALA A 387 -18.93 15.59 -8.43
C ALA A 387 -20.02 14.88 -7.61
N HIS A 388 -20.32 13.62 -7.90
CA HIS A 388 -21.40 12.86 -7.26
C HIS A 388 -20.93 11.80 -6.27
N ALA A 389 -19.65 11.58 -6.20
CA ALA A 389 -19.05 10.70 -5.19
C ALA A 389 -17.81 11.40 -4.61
N TYR A 390 -17.83 11.70 -3.34
CA TYR A 390 -16.74 12.43 -2.68
C TYR A 390 -16.51 11.95 -1.26
N VAL A 391 -15.29 12.12 -0.80
CA VAL A 391 -14.92 11.84 0.57
C VAL A 391 -15.46 12.93 1.48
N HIS A 392 -16.14 12.54 2.53
CA HIS A 392 -16.79 13.44 3.46
C HIS A 392 -16.44 13.09 4.91
N SER A 393 -15.93 14.06 5.65
CA SER A 393 -15.71 13.90 7.09
C SER A 393 -17.00 14.14 7.85
N ILE A 394 -17.32 13.24 8.76
CA ILE A 394 -18.48 13.34 9.64
C ILE A 394 -18.05 13.24 11.10
N PRO A 395 -18.67 14.00 12.01
CA PRO A 395 -18.24 14.07 13.41
C PRO A 395 -18.29 12.72 14.15
N GLU A 396 -19.19 11.83 13.77
CA GLU A 396 -19.41 10.55 14.42
C GLU A 396 -18.37 9.48 14.07
N ARG A 397 -17.42 9.83 13.18
CA ARG A 397 -16.40 8.89 12.71
C ARG A 397 -14.99 9.45 12.87
N GLN A 398 -14.06 8.58 13.25
CA GLN A 398 -12.63 8.93 13.30
C GLN A 398 -12.00 9.02 11.90
N TYR A 399 -12.71 8.54 10.88
CA TYR A 399 -12.26 8.52 9.49
C TYR A 399 -13.37 9.00 8.56
N PRO A 400 -13.03 9.65 7.45
CA PRO A 400 -13.97 10.09 6.43
C PRO A 400 -14.73 8.91 5.80
N VAL A 401 -15.87 9.18 5.27
CA VAL A 401 -16.71 8.22 4.54
C VAL A 401 -16.86 8.64 3.08
N MET A 402 -17.07 7.67 2.21
CA MET A 402 -17.50 7.97 0.85
C MET A 402 -18.98 8.32 0.86
N ARG A 403 -19.31 9.51 0.37
CA ARG A 403 -20.70 9.91 0.14
C ARG A 403 -21.01 9.82 -1.34
N PHE A 404 -22.02 9.03 -1.66
CA PHE A 404 -22.65 9.02 -2.97
C PHE A 404 -23.85 9.97 -2.94
N HIS A 405 -23.87 10.92 -3.85
CA HIS A 405 -24.96 11.87 -4.00
C HIS A 405 -25.47 11.79 -5.42
N SER A 406 -26.63 11.20 -5.59
CA SER A 406 -27.32 11.17 -6.86
C SER A 406 -28.04 12.51 -7.06
N CYS A 407 -27.54 13.30 -7.98
CA CYS A 407 -28.22 14.52 -8.46
C CYS A 407 -28.56 14.39 -9.95
N GLY A 408 -28.67 13.15 -10.41
CA GLY A 408 -28.87 12.84 -11.82
C GLY A 408 -30.23 13.25 -12.36
N THR A 409 -30.22 13.85 -13.53
CA THR A 409 -31.40 13.89 -14.36
C THR A 409 -31.62 12.53 -15.02
N PRO A 410 -32.85 12.03 -15.12
CA PRO A 410 -33.14 10.66 -15.59
C PRO A 410 -32.65 10.28 -16.99
N LYS A 411 -32.18 11.24 -17.76
CA LYS A 411 -31.76 11.03 -19.17
C LYS A 411 -30.54 10.15 -19.37
N ASP A 412 -29.72 9.97 -18.35
CA ASP A 412 -28.37 9.43 -18.55
C ASP A 412 -28.09 8.07 -17.91
N GLY A 413 -29.09 7.41 -17.35
CA GLY A 413 -28.95 6.09 -16.75
C GLY A 413 -28.36 6.12 -15.34
N ARG A 414 -28.20 4.93 -14.78
CA ARG A 414 -27.68 4.72 -13.42
C ARG A 414 -26.23 5.14 -13.32
N GLU A 415 -25.92 5.92 -12.31
CA GLU A 415 -24.53 6.09 -11.93
C GLU A 415 -24.05 4.83 -11.21
N TRP A 416 -22.96 4.28 -11.66
CA TRP A 416 -22.31 3.18 -11.00
C TRP A 416 -20.83 3.47 -10.85
N VAL A 417 -20.30 2.92 -9.81
CA VAL A 417 -18.88 2.92 -9.54
C VAL A 417 -18.42 1.50 -9.55
N ARG A 418 -17.48 1.19 -10.39
CA ARG A 418 -16.82 -0.11 -10.40
C ARG A 418 -15.51 0.01 -9.67
N CYS A 419 -15.34 -0.80 -8.66
CA CYS A 419 -14.03 -1.11 -8.16
C CYS A 419 -13.48 -2.27 -9.00
N ASP A 420 -12.49 -2.00 -9.80
CA ASP A 420 -11.65 -3.06 -10.35
C ASP A 420 -10.75 -3.58 -9.21
N ILE A 421 -11.37 -4.18 -8.21
CA ILE A 421 -10.63 -5.05 -7.31
C ILE A 421 -9.86 -5.99 -8.21
N PRO A 422 -8.56 -6.15 -7.96
CA PRO A 422 -7.73 -7.01 -8.78
C PRO A 422 -8.44 -8.33 -8.88
N ASN A 423 -8.94 -8.59 -10.04
CA ASN A 423 -9.75 -9.70 -10.48
C ASN A 423 -9.87 -10.71 -9.35
N ILE A 424 -11.03 -10.79 -8.68
CA ILE A 424 -11.18 -11.81 -7.64
C ILE A 424 -10.55 -13.03 -8.24
N PRO A 425 -9.46 -13.58 -7.68
CA PRO A 425 -8.65 -14.55 -8.40
C PRO A 425 -9.54 -15.71 -8.81
N ILE A 426 -9.40 -16.17 -10.06
CA ILE A 426 -10.06 -17.38 -10.50
C ILE A 426 -9.67 -18.50 -9.53
N GLY A 427 -10.64 -19.26 -9.04
CA GLY A 427 -10.42 -20.29 -8.03
C GLY A 427 -10.91 -19.93 -6.63
N VAL A 428 -11.26 -18.67 -6.37
CA VAL A 428 -11.88 -18.28 -5.09
C VAL A 428 -13.31 -18.80 -5.02
N LYS A 429 -13.53 -19.75 -4.12
CA LYS A 429 -14.83 -20.40 -3.94
C LYS A 429 -15.70 -19.73 -2.88
N LYS A 430 -15.07 -19.04 -1.92
CA LYS A 430 -15.74 -18.33 -0.83
C LYS A 430 -15.11 -16.98 -0.63
N ALA A 431 -15.92 -15.97 -0.34
CA ALA A 431 -15.47 -14.63 0.00
C ALA A 431 -16.39 -14.03 1.06
N GLU A 432 -15.81 -13.20 1.92
CA GLU A 432 -16.54 -12.41 2.92
C GLU A 432 -16.26 -10.94 2.68
N TYR A 433 -17.31 -10.13 2.71
CA TYR A 433 -17.25 -8.68 2.53
C TYR A 433 -17.85 -8.00 3.76
N GLU A 434 -17.10 -7.12 4.36
CA GLU A 434 -17.61 -6.22 5.39
C GLU A 434 -18.00 -4.90 4.74
N LEU A 435 -19.23 -4.48 4.98
CA LEU A 435 -19.80 -3.27 4.42
C LEU A 435 -20.39 -2.41 5.54
N GLU A 436 -19.84 -1.22 5.73
CA GLU A 436 -20.42 -0.23 6.63
C GLU A 436 -21.11 0.84 5.80
N LEU A 437 -22.42 1.00 5.99
CA LEU A 437 -23.20 1.97 5.23
C LEU A 437 -24.22 2.70 6.09
N ARG A 438 -24.51 3.94 5.70
CA ARG A 438 -25.58 4.76 6.22
C ARG A 438 -26.44 5.24 5.07
N LEU A 439 -27.72 4.92 5.12
CA LEU A 439 -28.68 5.42 4.15
C LEU A 439 -29.24 6.76 4.61
N MET A 440 -29.42 7.67 3.67
CA MET A 440 -29.98 8.99 3.96
C MET A 440 -31.51 8.92 3.94
N ASP A 441 -32.14 9.80 4.71
CA ASP A 441 -33.59 9.93 4.66
C ASP A 441 -33.98 10.70 3.40
N ASN A 442 -34.34 9.96 2.38
CA ASN A 442 -34.92 10.53 1.16
C ASN A 442 -36.24 9.81 0.85
N ALA A 443 -37.09 10.43 0.07
CA ALA A 443 -38.43 9.95 -0.23
C ALA A 443 -38.46 8.76 -1.22
N THR A 444 -37.31 8.17 -1.59
CA THR A 444 -37.31 7.08 -2.57
C THR A 444 -37.56 5.74 -1.93
N THR A 445 -38.43 4.96 -2.53
CA THR A 445 -38.74 3.56 -2.17
C THR A 445 -37.83 2.57 -2.88
N LYS A 446 -36.85 3.04 -3.67
CA LYS A 446 -35.88 2.20 -4.39
C LYS A 446 -34.60 2.04 -3.59
N PRO A 447 -33.80 0.99 -3.86
CA PRO A 447 -32.47 0.88 -3.26
C PRO A 447 -31.63 2.13 -3.52
N GLN A 448 -31.14 2.73 -2.45
CA GLN A 448 -30.27 3.91 -2.49
C GLN A 448 -28.82 3.53 -2.76
N PHE A 449 -28.46 2.32 -2.40
CA PHE A 449 -27.11 1.82 -2.56
C PHE A 449 -27.17 0.38 -3.09
N THR A 450 -26.27 0.05 -4.00
CA THR A 450 -26.11 -1.30 -4.53
C THR A 450 -24.70 -1.80 -4.34
N PHE A 451 -24.62 -3.07 -4.01
CA PHE A 451 -23.39 -3.85 -3.98
C PHE A 451 -23.57 -5.03 -4.92
N SER A 452 -22.61 -5.26 -5.78
CA SER A 452 -22.60 -6.46 -6.58
C SER A 452 -21.20 -7.02 -6.75
N VAL A 453 -21.10 -8.34 -6.78
CA VAL A 453 -19.83 -9.04 -6.93
C VAL A 453 -19.99 -10.21 -7.89
N VAL A 454 -18.99 -10.37 -8.75
CA VAL A 454 -18.83 -11.53 -9.64
C VAL A 454 -17.61 -12.32 -9.19
N MET A 455 -17.80 -13.59 -8.91
CA MET A 455 -16.74 -14.53 -8.51
C MET A 455 -16.62 -15.65 -9.54
N ALA A 456 -15.40 -16.12 -9.80
CA ALA A 456 -15.10 -17.23 -10.69
C ALA A 456 -14.42 -18.37 -9.91
N PRO A 457 -15.14 -19.39 -9.44
CA PRO A 457 -14.54 -20.55 -8.77
C PRO A 457 -13.67 -21.42 -9.69
N GLU A 458 -13.86 -21.30 -10.99
CA GLU A 458 -13.06 -21.89 -12.06
C GLU A 458 -13.19 -21.04 -13.33
N GLU A 459 -12.25 -21.19 -14.25
CA GLU A 459 -12.24 -20.42 -15.50
C GLU A 459 -13.54 -20.63 -16.30
N GLY A 460 -14.13 -19.53 -16.77
CA GLY A 460 -15.36 -19.53 -17.56
C GLY A 460 -16.64 -19.79 -16.77
N LYS A 461 -16.57 -20.00 -15.47
CA LYS A 461 -17.73 -20.23 -14.61
C LYS A 461 -17.89 -19.13 -13.59
N ASN A 462 -18.63 -18.10 -13.93
CA ASN A 462 -18.81 -16.92 -13.12
C ASN A 462 -20.16 -16.89 -12.43
N PHE A 463 -20.17 -16.48 -11.16
CA PHE A 463 -21.37 -16.30 -10.32
C PHE A 463 -21.48 -14.85 -9.87
N TRP A 464 -22.68 -14.31 -9.93
CA TRP A 464 -23.00 -12.92 -9.59
C TRP A 464 -23.95 -12.83 -8.41
N ALA A 465 -23.57 -12.09 -7.40
CA ALA A 465 -24.45 -11.63 -6.33
C ALA A 465 -24.79 -10.15 -6.55
N TYR A 466 -26.08 -9.82 -6.52
CA TYR A 466 -26.58 -8.45 -6.58
C TYR A 466 -27.39 -8.15 -5.33
N ILE A 467 -27.07 -7.07 -4.66
CA ILE A 467 -27.69 -6.63 -3.41
C ILE A 467 -27.99 -5.14 -3.50
N GLY A 468 -29.26 -4.78 -3.26
CA GLY A 468 -29.69 -3.41 -3.14
C GLY A 468 -30.08 -3.10 -1.69
N PHE A 469 -29.74 -1.92 -1.20
CA PHE A 469 -30.06 -1.47 0.14
C PHE A 469 -30.99 -0.25 0.07
N ALA A 470 -32.18 -0.40 0.61
CA ALA A 470 -33.17 0.66 0.79
C ALA A 470 -33.38 0.89 2.29
N LYS A 471 -34.02 1.98 2.65
CA LYS A 471 -34.25 2.39 4.05
C LYS A 471 -34.86 1.26 4.91
N ASP A 472 -35.79 0.52 4.35
CA ASP A 472 -36.66 -0.43 5.04
C ASP A 472 -36.58 -1.87 4.50
N TYR A 473 -35.68 -2.14 3.53
CA TYR A 473 -35.47 -3.49 3.01
C TYR A 473 -34.08 -3.70 2.38
N ILE A 474 -33.69 -4.96 2.32
CA ILE A 474 -32.59 -5.44 1.50
C ILE A 474 -33.19 -6.13 0.27
N GLN A 475 -32.71 -5.79 -0.92
CA GLN A 475 -33.17 -6.35 -2.19
C GLN A 475 -32.11 -7.27 -2.79
N TYR A 476 -32.53 -8.40 -3.35
CA TYR A 476 -31.67 -9.28 -4.15
C TYR A 476 -32.37 -9.76 -5.41
N LEU A 477 -31.63 -10.40 -6.29
CA LEU A 477 -32.17 -11.03 -7.50
C LEU A 477 -32.36 -12.54 -7.30
N GLN A 478 -33.52 -13.05 -7.69
CA GLN A 478 -33.84 -14.45 -7.81
C GLN A 478 -34.26 -14.73 -9.26
N GLY A 479 -33.32 -15.15 -10.08
CA GLY A 479 -33.47 -15.09 -11.54
C GLY A 479 -33.64 -13.62 -11.98
N ASP A 480 -34.70 -13.34 -12.76
CA ASP A 480 -35.02 -11.97 -13.20
C ASP A 480 -35.90 -11.19 -12.21
N LYS A 481 -36.32 -11.82 -11.12
CA LYS A 481 -37.19 -11.21 -10.12
C LYS A 481 -36.39 -10.53 -9.02
N ARG A 482 -36.86 -9.32 -8.63
CA ARG A 482 -36.34 -8.63 -7.44
C ARG A 482 -37.15 -9.05 -6.22
N VAL A 483 -36.44 -9.49 -5.18
CA VAL A 483 -37.03 -9.90 -3.91
C VAL A 483 -36.57 -8.92 -2.85
N ASN A 484 -37.53 -8.38 -2.07
CA ASN A 484 -37.28 -7.46 -0.98
C ASN A 484 -37.46 -8.20 0.36
N VAL A 485 -36.45 -8.11 1.21
CA VAL A 485 -36.49 -8.62 2.59
C VAL A 485 -36.57 -7.43 3.53
N PRO A 486 -37.60 -7.35 4.38
CA PRO A 486 -37.71 -6.24 5.34
C PRO A 486 -36.48 -6.16 6.25
N PHE A 487 -35.90 -4.98 6.33
CA PHE A 487 -34.80 -4.68 7.21
C PHE A 487 -34.73 -3.17 7.46
N ASP A 488 -34.80 -2.77 8.73
CA ASP A 488 -34.73 -1.36 9.12
C ASP A 488 -33.28 -0.92 9.28
N PHE A 489 -32.78 -0.13 8.35
CA PHE A 489 -31.45 0.48 8.46
C PHE A 489 -31.39 1.57 9.54
N GLY A 490 -32.52 2.06 10.00
CA GLY A 490 -32.58 3.20 10.91
C GLY A 490 -32.09 4.47 10.23
N CYS A 491 -32.94 5.47 10.13
CA CYS A 491 -32.58 6.72 9.51
C CYS A 491 -31.29 7.31 10.09
N MET A 492 -30.33 7.68 9.23
CA MET A 492 -29.10 8.36 9.61
C MET A 492 -28.15 7.57 10.53
N ARG A 493 -28.29 6.26 10.66
CA ARG A 493 -27.39 5.41 11.45
C ARG A 493 -26.53 4.54 10.54
N PHE A 494 -25.28 4.33 10.96
CA PHE A 494 -24.42 3.35 10.30
C PHE A 494 -24.83 1.93 10.68
N LYS A 495 -24.88 1.07 9.69
CA LYS A 495 -25.05 -0.36 9.83
C LYS A 495 -23.80 -1.07 9.29
N ASN A 496 -23.32 -2.02 10.04
CA ASN A 496 -22.21 -2.88 9.65
C ASN A 496 -22.78 -4.24 9.23
N LEU A 497 -22.59 -4.58 7.97
CA LEU A 497 -23.09 -5.82 7.38
C LEU A 497 -21.91 -6.70 6.96
N ILE A 498 -22.10 -8.00 7.12
CA ILE A 498 -21.18 -9.04 6.60
C ILE A 498 -21.93 -9.77 5.48
N ILE A 499 -21.32 -9.84 4.31
CA ILE A 499 -21.83 -10.55 3.15
C ILE A 499 -20.90 -11.72 2.88
N LYS A 500 -21.41 -12.95 3.01
CA LYS A 500 -20.66 -14.18 2.75
C LYS A 500 -21.12 -14.79 1.44
N CYS A 501 -20.24 -14.89 0.47
CA CYS A 501 -20.48 -15.53 -0.82
C CYS A 501 -19.86 -16.93 -0.85
N ASP A 502 -20.64 -17.92 -1.25
CA ASP A 502 -20.20 -19.31 -1.41
C ASP A 502 -20.61 -19.82 -2.80
N THR A 503 -19.67 -19.84 -3.74
CA THR A 503 -19.91 -20.29 -5.12
C THR A 503 -20.09 -21.79 -5.23
N VAL A 504 -19.66 -22.59 -4.23
CA VAL A 504 -19.88 -24.05 -4.20
C VAL A 504 -21.34 -24.34 -3.90
N LYS A 505 -21.92 -23.61 -2.95
CA LYS A 505 -23.35 -23.70 -2.63
C LYS A 505 -24.21 -22.90 -3.60
N GLY A 506 -23.62 -21.96 -4.36
CA GLY A 506 -24.32 -21.06 -5.25
C GLY A 506 -25.17 -20.01 -4.51
N ILE A 507 -24.80 -19.62 -3.31
CA ILE A 507 -25.55 -18.69 -2.48
C ILE A 507 -24.66 -17.59 -1.91
N PHE A 508 -25.30 -16.49 -1.48
CA PHE A 508 -24.73 -15.54 -0.54
C PHE A 508 -25.66 -15.36 0.66
N GLU A 509 -25.07 -14.98 1.77
CA GLU A 509 -25.74 -14.71 3.05
C GLU A 509 -25.36 -13.34 3.57
N ILE A 510 -26.29 -12.62 4.20
CA ILE A 510 -26.06 -11.32 4.81
C ILE A 510 -26.35 -11.40 6.30
N TYR A 511 -25.45 -10.85 7.09
CA TYR A 511 -25.51 -10.76 8.54
C TYR A 511 -25.32 -9.30 8.99
N GLU A 512 -25.86 -8.93 10.14
CA GLU A 512 -25.40 -7.74 10.84
C GLU A 512 -24.13 -8.11 11.63
N LYS A 513 -23.08 -7.28 11.58
CA LYS A 513 -21.79 -7.57 12.24
C LYS A 513 -22.00 -7.77 13.75
N GLY A 514 -21.45 -8.85 14.28
CA GLY A 514 -21.63 -9.24 15.68
C GLY A 514 -22.90 -10.05 15.96
N SER A 515 -23.65 -10.44 14.93
CA SER A 515 -24.82 -11.29 15.03
C SER A 515 -24.64 -12.56 14.19
N ASP A 516 -25.00 -13.71 14.75
CA ASP A 516 -25.06 -14.99 14.02
C ASP A 516 -26.37 -15.16 13.25
N LYS A 517 -27.30 -14.23 13.39
CA LYS A 517 -28.59 -14.29 12.71
C LYS A 517 -28.44 -13.91 11.25
N VAL A 518 -28.80 -14.82 10.35
CA VAL A 518 -28.86 -14.57 8.92
C VAL A 518 -30.04 -13.64 8.63
N LEU A 519 -29.76 -12.51 8.00
CA LEU A 519 -30.77 -11.55 7.54
C LEU A 519 -31.34 -11.96 6.17
N VAL A 520 -30.46 -12.41 5.27
CA VAL A 520 -30.82 -12.82 3.90
C VAL A 520 -29.98 -14.03 3.52
N THR A 521 -30.61 -15.05 2.94
CA THR A 521 -29.95 -16.10 2.15
C THR A 521 -30.52 -16.04 0.74
N ALA A 522 -29.66 -15.87 -0.26
CA ALA A 522 -30.08 -15.68 -1.63
C ALA A 522 -29.15 -16.38 -2.63
N PRO A 523 -29.63 -16.73 -3.83
CA PRO A 523 -28.82 -17.37 -4.84
C PRO A 523 -27.80 -16.40 -5.46
N MET A 524 -26.61 -16.91 -5.78
CA MET A 524 -25.71 -16.30 -6.75
C MET A 524 -26.12 -16.78 -8.15
N LEU A 525 -26.25 -15.84 -9.08
CA LEU A 525 -26.72 -16.15 -10.43
C LEU A 525 -25.53 -16.41 -11.38
N PRO A 526 -25.68 -17.28 -12.40
CA PRO A 526 -24.70 -17.37 -13.46
C PRO A 526 -24.45 -16.00 -14.11
N SER A 527 -23.20 -15.69 -14.44
CA SER A 527 -22.82 -14.38 -14.96
C SER A 527 -21.91 -14.50 -16.18
N LYS A 528 -22.12 -13.61 -17.16
CA LYS A 528 -21.21 -13.37 -18.27
C LYS A 528 -20.17 -12.29 -18.00
N TYR A 529 -20.30 -11.58 -16.89
CA TYR A 529 -19.39 -10.49 -16.53
C TYR A 529 -18.08 -11.07 -15.97
N ALA A 530 -16.99 -10.35 -16.20
CA ALA A 530 -15.70 -10.67 -15.61
C ALA A 530 -15.76 -10.59 -14.07
N PRO A 531 -14.94 -11.38 -13.36
CA PRO A 531 -14.82 -11.29 -11.91
C PRO A 531 -14.48 -9.87 -11.47
N GLY A 532 -15.16 -9.39 -10.45
CA GLY A 532 -15.00 -8.02 -9.95
C GLY A 532 -16.14 -7.60 -9.03
N MET A 533 -16.04 -6.41 -8.47
CA MET A 533 -17.06 -5.83 -7.58
C MET A 533 -17.51 -4.49 -8.11
N SER A 534 -18.78 -4.17 -7.92
CA SER A 534 -19.31 -2.83 -8.15
C SER A 534 -20.14 -2.37 -6.96
N ILE A 535 -20.00 -1.08 -6.66
CA ILE A 535 -20.79 -0.39 -5.67
C ILE A 535 -21.34 0.89 -6.30
N GLY A 536 -22.48 1.39 -5.83
CA GLY A 536 -23.01 2.63 -6.35
C GLY A 536 -24.44 2.93 -5.94
N ASP A 537 -24.98 4.01 -6.50
CA ASP A 537 -26.38 4.35 -6.38
C ASP A 537 -27.21 3.41 -7.27
N GLY A 538 -28.06 2.62 -6.64
CA GLY A 538 -28.95 1.68 -7.32
C GLY A 538 -30.27 2.27 -7.76
N SER A 539 -30.59 3.51 -7.37
CA SER A 539 -31.94 4.09 -7.58
C SER A 539 -32.18 4.44 -9.03
N GLY A 540 -31.16 4.87 -9.76
CA GLY A 540 -31.33 5.42 -11.12
C GLY A 540 -32.28 6.62 -11.16
N GLN A 541 -32.53 7.24 -10.01
CA GLN A 541 -33.33 8.44 -9.83
C GLN A 541 -32.64 9.38 -8.87
N ALA A 542 -32.67 10.64 -9.19
CA ALA A 542 -32.27 11.72 -8.29
C ALA A 542 -33.20 11.80 -7.08
#